data_719f7ec524c9149212bdc19057960232
#
_entry.id   719f7ec524c9149212bdc19057960232
#
_cell.length_a   1.000
_cell.length_b   1.000
_cell.length_c   1.000
_cell.angle_alpha   90.00
_cell.angle_beta   90.00
_cell.angle_gamma   90.00
#
_symmetry.space_group_name_H-M   'P 1'
#
loop_
_entity.id
_entity.type
_entity.pdbx_description
1 polymer ?
#
loop_
_entity_poly.entity_id
_entity_poly.type
_entity_poly.pdbx_seq_one_letter_code
_entity_poly.pdbx_strand_id
1 'polypeptide(L)'
;MKKVIIITGPTAIGKTKLSIELAKRLNTELINGDAYQIYKGLNILTAKPSIDELSMVKHHLMDVLEPGTDFTICQYQKMVRELIEKMELPIIVGGSGLYIDSVIYDYRFLEEDNSYEESDLSNEELHQILTDLDPQNALKIHPNNRKRLLRAIHLAKTQNKDERSLNKNHYYQPLIICLTLDRDILYERINQRVALMINEGMIEEVKENLGLENTQQGKAIGYIDTIKYLNNEITIDELIEKMSKDTRHYAKRQLTWYRNHQDCVNLNVDLDNFDNTINEALKLIEDFLKECAI
;
A
#
# COMPACT_ATOMS: atom_id res chain seq x y z
N MET A 1 8.32 -21.49 10.91
CA MET A 1 8.35 -20.10 10.39
C MET A 1 7.73 -19.18 11.43
N LYS A 2 8.19 -17.92 11.52
CA LYS A 2 7.61 -16.94 12.44
C LYS A 2 6.22 -16.52 11.96
N LYS A 3 5.27 -16.41 12.87
CA LYS A 3 3.89 -15.99 12.60
C LYS A 3 3.81 -14.48 12.48
N VAL A 4 3.08 -13.99 11.47
CA VAL A 4 2.87 -12.55 11.20
C VAL A 4 1.39 -12.32 10.93
N ILE A 5 0.82 -11.33 11.59
CA ILE A 5 -0.58 -10.90 11.36
C ILE A 5 -0.58 -9.72 10.39
N ILE A 6 -1.49 -9.74 9.43
CA ILE A 6 -1.64 -8.67 8.44
C ILE A 6 -3.09 -8.23 8.43
N ILE A 7 -3.31 -6.93 8.71
CA ILE A 7 -4.61 -6.29 8.61
C ILE A 7 -4.63 -5.46 7.34
N THR A 8 -5.42 -5.89 6.38
CA THR A 8 -5.47 -5.25 5.07
C THR A 8 -6.90 -5.02 4.58
N GLY A 9 -7.04 -4.39 3.43
CA GLY A 9 -8.32 -4.04 2.81
C GLY A 9 -8.27 -2.66 2.15
N PRO A 10 -9.35 -2.22 1.51
CA PRO A 10 -9.40 -0.95 0.82
C PRO A 10 -9.28 0.25 1.78
N THR A 11 -8.94 1.41 1.21
CA THR A 11 -8.96 2.67 1.99
C THR A 11 -10.37 2.95 2.53
N ALA A 12 -10.49 3.71 3.60
CA ALA A 12 -11.73 4.10 4.28
C ALA A 12 -12.54 2.95 4.91
N ILE A 13 -12.01 1.70 4.98
CA ILE A 13 -12.75 0.56 5.50
C ILE A 13 -12.69 0.41 7.03
N GLY A 14 -11.73 1.04 7.72
CA GLY A 14 -11.58 0.96 9.18
C GLY A 14 -10.35 0.18 9.66
N LYS A 15 -9.35 -0.05 8.81
CA LYS A 15 -8.10 -0.76 9.17
C LYS A 15 -7.43 -0.18 10.42
N THR A 16 -7.26 1.14 10.47
CA THR A 16 -6.59 1.84 11.58
C THR A 16 -7.30 1.56 12.90
N LYS A 17 -8.62 1.76 12.94
CA LYS A 17 -9.41 1.50 14.16
C LYS A 17 -9.27 0.05 14.62
N LEU A 18 -9.41 -0.92 13.70
CA LEU A 18 -9.26 -2.34 14.02
C LEU A 18 -7.85 -2.65 14.54
N SER A 19 -6.82 -2.21 13.84
CA SER A 19 -5.43 -2.54 14.19
C SER A 19 -5.01 -1.98 15.54
N ILE A 20 -5.43 -0.76 15.87
CA ILE A 20 -5.17 -0.15 17.19
C ILE A 20 -5.84 -0.97 18.30
N GLU A 21 -7.12 -1.32 18.15
CA GLU A 21 -7.82 -2.12 19.18
C GLU A 21 -7.21 -3.52 19.33
N LEU A 22 -6.82 -4.16 18.23
CA LEU A 22 -6.12 -5.45 18.29
C LEU A 22 -4.76 -5.32 18.97
N ALA A 23 -3.97 -4.31 18.61
CA ALA A 23 -2.65 -4.11 19.20
C ALA A 23 -2.72 -3.84 20.71
N LYS A 24 -3.72 -3.06 21.17
CA LYS A 24 -3.97 -2.83 22.60
C LYS A 24 -4.31 -4.13 23.33
N ARG A 25 -5.23 -4.95 22.79
CA ARG A 25 -5.68 -6.19 23.41
C ARG A 25 -4.61 -7.28 23.40
N LEU A 26 -3.77 -7.29 22.38
CA LEU A 26 -2.66 -8.26 22.22
C LEU A 26 -1.33 -7.76 22.79
N ASN A 27 -1.30 -6.55 23.37
CA ASN A 27 -0.12 -5.90 23.93
C ASN A 27 1.08 -5.92 22.95
N THR A 28 0.83 -5.41 21.74
CA THR A 28 1.86 -5.36 20.68
C THR A 28 1.88 -4.01 19.99
N GLU A 29 2.82 -3.81 19.08
CA GLU A 29 3.01 -2.60 18.28
C GLU A 29 2.62 -2.88 16.82
N LEU A 30 2.40 -1.81 16.04
CA LEU A 30 2.00 -1.90 14.64
C LEU A 30 3.15 -1.56 13.69
N ILE A 31 3.17 -2.22 12.54
CA ILE A 31 4.10 -1.92 11.45
C ILE A 31 3.28 -1.36 10.28
N ASN A 32 3.66 -0.17 9.80
CA ASN A 32 3.00 0.46 8.66
C ASN A 32 3.24 -0.31 7.36
N GLY A 33 2.16 -0.67 6.66
CA GLY A 33 2.14 -1.32 5.35
C GLY A 33 1.65 -0.41 4.22
N ASP A 34 1.78 0.92 4.38
CA ASP A 34 1.42 1.90 3.35
C ASP A 34 2.66 2.60 2.80
N ALA A 35 2.72 2.73 1.46
CA ALA A 35 3.88 3.25 0.75
C ALA A 35 4.09 4.77 0.91
N TYR A 36 3.07 5.51 1.32
CA TYR A 36 3.11 6.97 1.42
C TYR A 36 3.25 7.45 2.86
N GLN A 37 2.70 6.72 3.83
CA GLN A 37 2.70 7.12 5.24
C GLN A 37 4.07 7.01 5.92
N ILE A 38 5.06 6.42 5.25
CA ILE A 38 6.44 6.35 5.74
C ILE A 38 7.16 7.71 5.71
N TYR A 39 6.71 8.62 4.85
CA TYR A 39 7.30 9.94 4.70
C TYR A 39 6.69 10.94 5.69
N LYS A 40 7.49 11.86 6.18
CA LYS A 40 7.02 13.02 6.95
C LYS A 40 6.19 13.96 6.07
N GLY A 41 5.31 14.73 6.68
CA GLY A 41 4.38 15.60 5.95
C GLY A 41 3.29 14.84 5.21
N LEU A 42 2.41 15.53 4.49
CA LEU A 42 1.26 14.99 3.78
C LEU A 42 0.41 14.03 4.66
N ASN A 43 0.15 14.44 5.90
CA ASN A 43 -0.52 13.62 6.90
C ASN A 43 -2.00 13.43 6.57
N ILE A 44 -2.66 14.52 6.18
CA ILE A 44 -4.07 14.53 5.79
C ILE A 44 -4.23 13.85 4.43
N LEU A 45 -3.43 14.26 3.43
CA LEU A 45 -3.51 13.74 2.06
C LEU A 45 -3.31 12.22 1.99
N THR A 46 -2.40 11.68 2.78
CA THR A 46 -2.12 10.23 2.82
C THR A 46 -2.95 9.50 3.87
N ALA A 47 -3.85 10.23 4.54
CA ALA A 47 -4.76 9.70 5.54
C ALA A 47 -4.04 8.92 6.65
N LYS A 48 -2.96 9.49 7.20
CA LYS A 48 -2.28 8.94 8.37
C LYS A 48 -3.22 8.88 9.57
N PRO A 49 -2.97 7.97 10.52
CA PRO A 49 -3.64 8.03 11.81
C PRO A 49 -3.46 9.39 12.47
N SER A 50 -4.47 9.84 13.20
CA SER A 50 -4.39 11.10 13.98
C SER A 50 -3.32 11.01 15.06
N ILE A 51 -2.92 12.17 15.61
CA ILE A 51 -1.97 12.24 16.74
C ILE A 51 -2.50 11.42 17.93
N ASP A 52 -3.80 11.50 18.20
CA ASP A 52 -4.44 10.73 19.28
C ASP A 52 -4.34 9.23 19.02
N GLU A 53 -4.62 8.77 17.80
CA GLU A 53 -4.50 7.37 17.39
C GLU A 53 -3.05 6.87 17.49
N LEU A 54 -2.08 7.68 17.05
CA LEU A 54 -0.65 7.36 17.16
C LEU A 54 -0.15 7.30 18.61
N SER A 55 -0.76 8.06 19.52
CA SER A 55 -0.45 8.02 20.94
C SER A 55 -0.93 6.77 21.66
N MET A 56 -1.96 6.09 21.11
CA MET A 56 -2.55 4.89 21.73
C MET A 56 -1.67 3.65 21.57
N VAL A 57 -1.00 3.51 20.42
CA VAL A 57 -0.17 2.35 20.06
C VAL A 57 0.98 2.83 19.21
N LYS A 58 2.17 2.29 19.47
CA LYS A 58 3.34 2.64 18.66
C LYS A 58 3.23 2.07 17.25
N HIS A 59 3.42 2.94 16.26
CA HIS A 59 3.47 2.60 14.84
C HIS A 59 4.90 2.71 14.31
N HIS A 60 5.45 1.59 13.86
CA HIS A 60 6.74 1.58 13.18
C HIS A 60 6.58 1.98 11.71
N LEU A 61 7.61 2.56 11.13
CA LEU A 61 7.67 3.01 9.73
C LEU A 61 6.59 4.05 9.39
N MET A 62 6.25 4.89 10.35
CA MET A 62 5.44 6.09 10.18
C MET A 62 6.35 7.31 10.35
N ASP A 63 6.31 8.27 9.43
CA ASP A 63 7.09 9.52 9.50
C ASP A 63 8.61 9.35 9.68
N VAL A 64 9.21 8.33 9.08
CA VAL A 64 10.66 8.04 9.23
C VAL A 64 11.53 8.63 8.13
N LEU A 65 10.96 8.98 6.98
CA LEU A 65 11.70 9.52 5.84
C LEU A 65 11.38 11.00 5.61
N GLU A 66 12.40 11.76 5.24
CA GLU A 66 12.21 13.15 4.82
C GLU A 66 11.49 13.19 3.45
N PRO A 67 10.70 14.25 3.17
CA PRO A 67 10.09 14.45 1.87
C PRO A 67 11.13 14.44 0.74
N GLY A 68 10.79 13.82 -0.38
CA GLY A 68 11.69 13.72 -1.54
C GLY A 68 12.74 12.60 -1.47
N THR A 69 12.88 11.92 -0.34
CA THR A 69 13.80 10.78 -0.22
C THR A 69 13.34 9.62 -1.10
N ASP A 70 14.24 9.06 -1.88
CA ASP A 70 13.98 7.83 -2.61
C ASP A 70 13.88 6.64 -1.64
N PHE A 71 12.81 5.87 -1.81
CA PHE A 71 12.57 4.69 -1.00
C PHE A 71 12.07 3.53 -1.84
N THR A 72 12.79 2.43 -1.74
CA THR A 72 12.52 1.24 -2.54
C THR A 72 11.78 0.18 -1.74
N ILE A 73 11.08 -0.70 -2.45
CA ILE A 73 10.41 -1.86 -1.83
C ILE A 73 11.42 -2.82 -1.18
N CYS A 74 12.65 -2.87 -1.68
CA CYS A 74 13.74 -3.65 -1.08
C CYS A 74 14.11 -3.11 0.31
N GLN A 75 14.26 -1.78 0.43
CA GLN A 75 14.50 -1.13 1.73
C GLN A 75 13.35 -1.37 2.70
N TYR A 76 12.09 -1.24 2.22
CA TYR A 76 10.92 -1.55 3.03
C TYR A 76 10.95 -2.99 3.54
N GLN A 77 11.15 -3.97 2.66
CA GLN A 77 11.23 -5.39 3.03
C GLN A 77 12.27 -5.63 4.13
N LYS A 78 13.47 -5.07 3.96
CA LYS A 78 14.56 -5.20 4.94
C LYS A 78 14.18 -4.64 6.29
N MET A 79 13.68 -3.40 6.32
CA MET A 79 13.29 -2.73 7.57
C MET A 79 12.15 -3.47 8.28
N VAL A 80 11.14 -3.93 7.54
CA VAL A 80 10.01 -4.66 8.13
C VAL A 80 10.45 -6.02 8.66
N ARG A 81 11.30 -6.77 7.92
CA ARG A 81 11.81 -8.06 8.40
C ARG A 81 12.66 -7.90 9.65
N GLU A 82 13.48 -6.85 9.76
CA GLU A 82 14.23 -6.54 10.98
C GLU A 82 13.31 -6.25 12.18
N LEU A 83 12.18 -5.58 11.96
CA LEU A 83 11.17 -5.33 13.00
C LEU A 83 10.45 -6.62 13.40
N ILE A 84 10.03 -7.42 12.43
CA ILE A 84 9.37 -8.71 12.68
C ILE A 84 10.23 -9.58 13.58
N GLU A 85 11.55 -9.67 13.32
CA GLU A 85 12.44 -10.51 14.15
C GLU A 85 12.54 -10.05 15.61
N LYS A 86 12.32 -8.76 15.87
CA LYS A 86 12.39 -8.18 17.23
C LYS A 86 11.06 -8.22 17.99
N MET A 87 9.94 -8.41 17.30
CA MET A 87 8.61 -8.42 17.90
C MET A 87 8.16 -9.84 18.20
N GLU A 88 7.50 -10.06 19.31
CA GLU A 88 6.89 -11.36 19.64
C GLU A 88 5.70 -11.66 18.72
N LEU A 89 4.81 -10.69 18.55
CA LEU A 89 3.63 -10.79 17.71
C LEU A 89 3.56 -9.59 16.76
N PRO A 90 4.20 -9.65 15.58
CA PRO A 90 4.19 -8.56 14.61
C PRO A 90 2.83 -8.44 13.92
N ILE A 91 2.27 -7.22 13.89
CA ILE A 91 1.07 -6.86 13.15
C ILE A 91 1.42 -5.81 12.10
N ILE A 92 1.25 -6.15 10.83
CA ILE A 92 1.39 -5.21 9.71
C ILE A 92 0.01 -4.68 9.35
N VAL A 93 -0.14 -3.36 9.23
CA VAL A 93 -1.39 -2.72 8.84
C VAL A 93 -1.20 -1.84 7.62
N GLY A 94 -1.93 -2.11 6.54
CA GLY A 94 -1.82 -1.31 5.33
C GLY A 94 -2.63 -1.83 4.16
N GLY A 95 -2.64 -1.05 3.08
CA GLY A 95 -3.37 -1.37 1.85
C GLY A 95 -2.48 -1.60 0.64
N SER A 96 -1.16 -1.53 0.78
CA SER A 96 -0.20 -1.64 -0.33
C SER A 96 0.21 -3.10 -0.54
N GLY A 97 -0.57 -3.85 -1.35
CA GLY A 97 -0.41 -5.30 -1.51
C GLY A 97 1.01 -5.71 -1.90
N LEU A 98 1.66 -5.02 -2.84
CA LEU A 98 3.03 -5.34 -3.24
C LEU A 98 4.04 -5.17 -2.09
N TYR A 99 3.82 -4.20 -1.19
CA TYR A 99 4.65 -4.01 0.01
C TYR A 99 4.49 -5.19 0.97
N ILE A 100 3.25 -5.59 1.22
CA ILE A 100 2.93 -6.75 2.07
C ILE A 100 3.54 -8.03 1.48
N ASP A 101 3.30 -8.30 0.19
CA ASP A 101 3.84 -9.48 -0.48
C ASP A 101 5.37 -9.53 -0.45
N SER A 102 6.03 -8.39 -0.59
CA SER A 102 7.49 -8.32 -0.52
C SER A 102 8.05 -8.83 0.80
N VAL A 103 7.29 -8.68 1.88
CA VAL A 103 7.68 -9.11 3.23
C VAL A 103 7.40 -10.59 3.46
N ILE A 104 6.17 -11.03 3.13
CA ILE A 104 5.68 -12.37 3.48
C ILE A 104 6.17 -13.47 2.56
N TYR A 105 6.49 -13.15 1.30
CA TYR A 105 7.06 -14.12 0.37
C TYR A 105 8.59 -14.00 0.29
N ASP A 106 9.25 -15.05 -0.18
CA ASP A 106 10.70 -15.07 -0.44
C ASP A 106 11.03 -14.27 -1.72
N TYR A 107 10.64 -12.99 -1.73
CA TYR A 107 11.03 -12.08 -2.81
C TYR A 107 12.49 -11.67 -2.61
N ARG A 108 13.30 -11.90 -3.63
CA ARG A 108 14.67 -11.44 -3.69
C ARG A 108 14.75 -10.25 -4.63
N PHE A 109 15.14 -9.12 -4.07
CA PHE A 109 15.38 -7.92 -4.86
C PHE A 109 16.88 -7.86 -5.17
N LEU A 110 17.19 -7.61 -6.41
CA LEU A 110 18.56 -7.27 -6.77
C LEU A 110 18.88 -5.89 -6.17
N GLU A 111 19.98 -5.79 -5.44
CA GLU A 111 20.41 -4.54 -4.79
C GLU A 111 20.75 -3.44 -5.78
N GLU A 112 20.88 -3.75 -7.07
CA GLU A 112 21.35 -2.86 -8.10
C GLU A 112 20.25 -2.39 -9.05
N ASP A 113 20.29 -1.09 -9.23
CA ASP A 113 19.86 -0.31 -10.38
C ASP A 113 18.38 -0.40 -10.79
N ASN A 114 17.58 0.44 -10.15
CA ASN A 114 16.29 0.85 -10.73
C ASN A 114 16.44 1.88 -11.87
N SER A 115 17.68 2.22 -12.27
CA SER A 115 17.97 3.09 -13.38
C SER A 115 17.89 2.31 -14.69
N TYR A 116 16.74 2.31 -15.30
CA TYR A 116 16.64 2.02 -16.73
C TYR A 116 16.68 3.35 -17.47
N GLU A 117 17.45 3.38 -18.55
CA GLU A 117 17.52 4.56 -19.40
C GLU A 117 16.15 4.87 -20.01
N GLU A 118 15.75 6.14 -19.95
CA GLU A 118 14.63 6.63 -20.73
C GLU A 118 14.95 6.38 -22.21
N SER A 119 13.94 6.05 -22.98
CA SER A 119 14.09 5.72 -24.41
C SER A 119 13.12 6.58 -25.22
N ASP A 120 13.56 7.07 -26.36
CA ASP A 120 12.71 7.83 -27.30
C ASP A 120 11.78 6.92 -28.13
N LEU A 121 11.90 5.60 -28.01
CA LEU A 121 11.09 4.64 -28.73
C LEU A 121 9.61 4.71 -28.29
N SER A 122 8.70 4.42 -29.22
CA SER A 122 7.29 4.30 -28.92
C SER A 122 6.99 3.09 -28.01
N ASN A 123 5.83 3.05 -27.41
CA ASN A 123 5.42 1.93 -26.57
C ASN A 123 5.30 0.62 -27.35
N GLU A 124 4.91 0.70 -28.61
CA GLU A 124 4.82 -0.42 -29.55
C GLU A 124 6.19 -1.00 -29.86
N GLU A 125 7.17 -0.14 -30.13
CA GLU A 125 8.57 -0.55 -30.36
C GLU A 125 9.17 -1.19 -29.11
N LEU A 126 8.95 -0.60 -27.94
CA LEU A 126 9.39 -1.17 -26.67
C LEU A 126 8.73 -2.53 -26.40
N HIS A 127 7.45 -2.67 -26.69
CA HIS A 127 6.74 -3.94 -26.52
C HIS A 127 7.27 -5.01 -27.50
N GLN A 128 7.61 -4.63 -28.72
CA GLN A 128 8.23 -5.53 -29.69
C GLN A 128 9.61 -5.99 -29.22
N ILE A 129 10.47 -5.07 -28.74
CA ILE A 129 11.79 -5.39 -28.17
C ILE A 129 11.63 -6.38 -27.00
N LEU A 130 10.66 -6.16 -26.11
CA LEU A 130 10.41 -7.07 -25.02
C LEU A 130 9.92 -8.43 -25.51
N THR A 131 9.07 -8.45 -26.55
CA THR A 131 8.59 -9.71 -27.16
C THR A 131 9.74 -10.54 -27.72
N ASP A 132 10.72 -9.91 -28.32
CA ASP A 132 11.90 -10.59 -28.86
C ASP A 132 12.85 -11.09 -27.76
N LEU A 133 12.99 -10.34 -26.65
CA LEU A 133 13.88 -10.67 -25.53
C LEU A 133 13.26 -11.64 -24.52
N ASP A 134 11.99 -11.41 -24.16
CA ASP A 134 11.24 -12.18 -23.17
C ASP A 134 9.74 -12.24 -23.52
N PRO A 135 9.36 -13.17 -24.42
CA PRO A 135 7.97 -13.33 -24.88
C PRO A 135 6.98 -13.58 -23.74
N GLN A 136 7.41 -14.27 -22.69
CA GLN A 136 6.53 -14.60 -21.56
C GLN A 136 6.15 -13.38 -20.72
N ASN A 137 7.09 -12.47 -20.51
CA ASN A 137 6.81 -11.20 -19.80
C ASN A 137 6.10 -10.22 -20.72
N ALA A 138 6.37 -10.20 -22.03
CA ALA A 138 5.64 -9.38 -22.98
C ALA A 138 4.14 -9.65 -22.95
N LEU A 139 3.71 -10.92 -22.85
CA LEU A 139 2.29 -11.29 -22.72
C LEU A 139 1.61 -10.78 -21.44
N LYS A 140 2.38 -10.48 -20.40
CA LYS A 140 1.86 -10.02 -19.09
C LYS A 140 1.84 -8.50 -18.95
N ILE A 141 2.54 -7.78 -19.82
CA ILE A 141 2.72 -6.33 -19.72
C ILE A 141 1.94 -5.65 -20.85
N HIS A 142 0.94 -4.85 -20.47
CA HIS A 142 0.18 -4.08 -21.45
C HIS A 142 1.09 -3.09 -22.18
N PRO A 143 1.00 -2.94 -23.53
CA PRO A 143 1.87 -2.06 -24.31
C PRO A 143 1.90 -0.61 -23.80
N ASN A 144 0.78 -0.08 -23.30
CA ASN A 144 0.72 1.29 -22.75
C ASN A 144 1.40 1.44 -21.37
N ASN A 145 1.98 0.38 -20.82
CA ASN A 145 2.70 0.47 -19.54
C ASN A 145 4.19 0.66 -19.75
N ARG A 146 4.55 1.83 -20.29
CA ARG A 146 5.93 2.20 -20.66
C ARG A 146 6.95 1.88 -19.56
N LYS A 147 6.64 2.26 -18.32
CA LYS A 147 7.56 2.03 -17.18
C LYS A 147 7.84 0.55 -16.95
N ARG A 148 6.83 -0.31 -17.07
CA ARG A 148 7.01 -1.76 -16.96
C ARG A 148 7.74 -2.34 -18.15
N LEU A 149 7.52 -1.82 -19.37
CA LEU A 149 8.24 -2.25 -20.57
C LEU A 149 9.72 -1.97 -20.43
N LEU A 150 10.10 -0.72 -20.13
CA LEU A 150 11.50 -0.32 -19.96
C LEU A 150 12.21 -1.17 -18.91
N ARG A 151 11.58 -1.35 -17.76
CA ARG A 151 12.13 -2.20 -16.70
C ARG A 151 12.28 -3.65 -17.12
N ALA A 152 11.30 -4.23 -17.79
CA ALA A 152 11.36 -5.62 -18.23
C ALA A 152 12.44 -5.83 -19.30
N ILE A 153 12.62 -4.87 -20.22
CA ILE A 153 13.69 -4.86 -21.22
C ILE A 153 15.06 -4.79 -20.55
N HIS A 154 15.22 -3.90 -19.55
CA HIS A 154 16.46 -3.79 -18.79
C HIS A 154 16.82 -5.12 -18.12
N LEU A 155 15.87 -5.72 -17.40
CA LEU A 155 16.06 -7.02 -16.74
C LEU A 155 16.36 -8.14 -17.72
N ALA A 156 15.72 -8.17 -18.89
CA ALA A 156 15.98 -9.16 -19.92
C ALA A 156 17.39 -9.00 -20.53
N LYS A 157 17.85 -7.77 -20.74
CA LYS A 157 19.19 -7.47 -21.28
C LYS A 157 20.32 -7.78 -20.28
N THR A 158 20.10 -7.51 -19.01
CA THR A 158 21.10 -7.75 -17.95
C THR A 158 21.12 -9.20 -17.47
N GLN A 159 20.26 -10.08 -18.01
CA GLN A 159 20.02 -11.46 -17.56
C GLN A 159 19.66 -11.55 -16.07
N ASN A 160 19.37 -10.45 -15.44
CA ASN A 160 18.88 -10.37 -14.07
C ASN A 160 17.41 -10.75 -14.07
N LYS A 161 17.11 -12.03 -13.95
CA LYS A 161 15.73 -12.47 -13.77
C LYS A 161 15.23 -11.93 -12.44
N ASP A 162 14.20 -11.10 -12.50
CA ASP A 162 13.48 -10.67 -11.32
C ASP A 162 12.86 -11.90 -10.65
N GLU A 163 13.48 -12.41 -9.61
CA GLU A 163 13.05 -13.63 -8.91
C GLU A 163 11.69 -13.46 -8.23
N ARG A 164 11.10 -12.23 -8.22
CA ARG A 164 9.74 -11.98 -7.71
C ARG A 164 8.68 -12.86 -8.38
N SER A 165 8.91 -13.29 -9.63
CA SER A 165 7.95 -14.11 -10.37
C SER A 165 8.05 -15.61 -10.06
N LEU A 166 9.10 -16.07 -9.39
CA LEU A 166 9.43 -17.48 -9.32
C LEU A 166 9.14 -18.14 -7.97
N ASN A 167 9.13 -17.39 -6.86
CA ASN A 167 8.95 -17.97 -5.54
C ASN A 167 7.83 -17.29 -4.75
N LYS A 168 6.61 -17.84 -4.84
CA LYS A 168 5.53 -17.56 -3.89
C LYS A 168 5.66 -18.43 -2.62
N ASN A 169 6.86 -18.89 -2.29
CA ASN A 169 7.09 -19.56 -1.04
C ASN A 169 7.01 -18.54 0.09
N HIS A 170 6.30 -18.88 1.14
CA HIS A 170 6.22 -18.03 2.32
C HIS A 170 7.58 -17.95 3.02
N TYR A 171 8.00 -16.72 3.31
CA TYR A 171 9.15 -16.44 4.18
C TYR A 171 8.74 -16.46 5.66
N TYR A 172 7.51 -16.01 5.95
CA TYR A 172 6.85 -16.09 7.24
C TYR A 172 5.57 -16.92 7.13
N GLN A 173 4.98 -17.30 8.26
CA GLN A 173 3.63 -17.86 8.31
C GLN A 173 2.63 -16.70 8.50
N PRO A 174 1.92 -16.25 7.46
CA PRO A 174 1.03 -15.11 7.56
C PRO A 174 -0.39 -15.53 7.94
N LEU A 175 -1.07 -14.71 8.76
CA LEU A 175 -2.53 -14.62 8.79
C LEU A 175 -2.92 -13.29 8.14
N ILE A 176 -3.52 -13.32 6.97
CA ILE A 176 -3.92 -12.12 6.23
C ILE A 176 -5.42 -11.91 6.41
N ILE A 177 -5.81 -10.96 7.25
CA ILE A 177 -7.19 -10.55 7.46
C ILE A 177 -7.51 -9.40 6.50
N CYS A 178 -8.32 -9.68 5.50
CA CYS A 178 -8.77 -8.70 4.51
C CYS A 178 -10.15 -8.16 4.88
N LEU A 179 -10.22 -6.91 5.31
CA LEU A 179 -11.49 -6.26 5.60
C LEU A 179 -12.31 -6.07 4.32
N THR A 180 -13.58 -6.43 4.39
CA THR A 180 -14.55 -6.28 3.31
C THR A 180 -15.75 -5.47 3.76
N LEU A 181 -16.41 -4.82 2.81
CA LEU A 181 -17.61 -4.04 3.04
C LEU A 181 -18.42 -4.00 1.73
N ASP A 182 -19.72 -3.76 1.83
CA ASP A 182 -20.54 -3.48 0.66
C ASP A 182 -19.90 -2.33 -0.16
N ARG A 183 -19.94 -2.48 -1.48
CA ARG A 183 -19.26 -1.58 -2.39
C ARG A 183 -19.80 -0.15 -2.35
N ASP A 184 -21.13 -0.03 -2.27
CA ASP A 184 -21.76 1.29 -2.35
C ASP A 184 -21.54 2.03 -1.03
N ILE A 185 -21.61 1.33 0.09
CA ILE A 185 -21.27 1.86 1.42
C ILE A 185 -19.78 2.30 1.46
N LEU A 186 -18.87 1.47 0.93
CA LEU A 186 -17.45 1.82 0.86
C LEU A 186 -17.21 3.08 0.03
N TYR A 187 -17.90 3.22 -1.10
CA TYR A 187 -17.77 4.38 -1.98
C TYR A 187 -18.31 5.66 -1.34
N GLU A 188 -19.40 5.57 -0.61
CA GLU A 188 -19.91 6.69 0.18
C GLU A 188 -18.91 7.12 1.25
N ARG A 189 -18.34 6.18 2.01
CA ARG A 189 -17.29 6.45 3.01
C ARG A 189 -16.06 7.10 2.40
N ILE A 190 -15.65 6.67 1.21
CA ILE A 190 -14.54 7.30 0.47
C ILE A 190 -14.87 8.75 0.15
N ASN A 191 -16.07 9.04 -0.38
CA ASN A 191 -16.48 10.39 -0.73
C ASN A 191 -16.52 11.30 0.51
N GLN A 192 -17.12 10.81 1.61
CA GLN A 192 -17.16 11.52 2.89
C GLN A 192 -15.76 11.82 3.42
N ARG A 193 -14.85 10.87 3.32
CA ARG A 193 -13.47 11.04 3.75
C ARG A 193 -12.74 12.11 2.94
N VAL A 194 -12.91 12.13 1.62
CA VAL A 194 -12.31 13.19 0.77
C VAL A 194 -12.82 14.56 1.19
N ALA A 195 -14.13 14.72 1.44
CA ALA A 195 -14.68 15.97 1.93
C ALA A 195 -14.11 16.38 3.30
N LEU A 196 -13.94 15.41 4.23
CA LEU A 196 -13.30 15.66 5.51
C LEU A 196 -11.84 16.11 5.36
N MET A 197 -11.06 15.47 4.49
CA MET A 197 -9.66 15.86 4.24
C MET A 197 -9.54 17.32 3.76
N ILE A 198 -10.43 17.77 2.89
CA ILE A 198 -10.49 19.17 2.45
C ILE A 198 -10.76 20.09 3.65
N ASN A 199 -11.74 19.75 4.49
CA ASN A 199 -12.11 20.56 5.66
C ASN A 199 -11.03 20.57 6.75
N GLU A 200 -10.21 19.52 6.85
CA GLU A 200 -9.12 19.38 7.80
C GLU A 200 -7.83 20.09 7.36
N GLY A 201 -7.83 20.75 6.19
CA GLY A 201 -6.70 21.57 5.72
C GLY A 201 -5.75 20.84 4.76
N MET A 202 -6.22 19.82 4.03
CA MET A 202 -5.40 19.11 3.06
C MET A 202 -4.80 20.03 1.98
N ILE A 203 -5.53 21.08 1.57
CA ILE A 203 -5.06 22.03 0.56
C ILE A 203 -3.86 22.80 1.09
N GLU A 204 -3.95 23.30 2.31
CA GLU A 204 -2.89 24.01 2.99
C GLU A 204 -1.67 23.10 3.20
N GLU A 205 -1.90 21.85 3.61
CA GLU A 205 -0.83 20.85 3.74
C GLU A 205 -0.06 20.62 2.43
N VAL A 206 -0.78 20.49 1.30
CA VAL A 206 -0.13 20.35 -0.02
C VAL A 206 0.61 21.63 -0.41
N LYS A 207 0.05 22.81 -0.12
CA LYS A 207 0.69 24.10 -0.39
C LYS A 207 2.00 24.27 0.37
N GLU A 208 2.08 23.77 1.59
CA GLU A 208 3.31 23.76 2.41
C GLU A 208 4.35 22.73 1.94
N ASN A 209 3.92 21.76 1.15
CA ASN A 209 4.74 20.66 0.63
C ASN A 209 4.87 20.68 -0.91
N LEU A 210 4.92 21.86 -1.53
CA LEU A 210 5.17 22.00 -2.97
C LEU A 210 6.59 21.54 -3.35
N GLY A 211 6.78 21.16 -4.61
CA GLY A 211 8.08 20.70 -5.13
C GLY A 211 8.29 19.20 -5.07
N LEU A 212 7.27 18.43 -4.68
CA LEU A 212 7.31 16.97 -4.61
C LEU A 212 6.76 16.27 -5.86
N GLU A 213 6.43 16.99 -6.93
CA GLU A 213 5.72 16.50 -8.12
C GLU A 213 6.41 15.30 -8.78
N ASN A 214 7.72 15.30 -8.79
CA ASN A 214 8.54 14.25 -9.39
C ASN A 214 8.99 13.17 -8.40
N THR A 215 8.57 13.25 -7.16
CA THR A 215 8.92 12.29 -6.11
C THR A 215 7.89 11.18 -5.97
N GLN A 216 8.15 10.23 -5.08
CA GLN A 216 7.16 9.21 -4.73
C GLN A 216 5.93 9.84 -4.07
N GLN A 217 6.10 10.83 -3.19
CA GLN A 217 4.98 11.50 -2.50
C GLN A 217 4.07 12.26 -3.47
N GLY A 218 4.62 12.89 -4.50
CA GLY A 218 3.83 13.58 -5.53
C GLY A 218 2.89 12.67 -6.32
N LYS A 219 3.07 11.35 -6.22
CA LYS A 219 2.14 10.36 -6.80
C LYS A 219 0.97 10.01 -5.87
N ALA A 220 0.92 10.54 -4.66
CA ALA A 220 -0.23 10.37 -3.78
C ALA A 220 -1.49 10.95 -4.45
N ILE A 221 -2.62 10.24 -4.27
CA ILE A 221 -3.89 10.66 -4.86
C ILE A 221 -4.26 12.05 -4.32
N GLY A 222 -4.54 12.96 -5.23
CA GLY A 222 -4.93 14.34 -4.92
C GLY A 222 -3.76 15.33 -4.91
N TYR A 223 -2.49 14.92 -4.81
CA TYR A 223 -1.38 15.87 -4.74
C TYR A 223 -1.32 16.79 -5.98
N ILE A 224 -1.19 16.21 -7.15
CA ILE A 224 -1.13 16.97 -8.42
C ILE A 224 -2.43 17.75 -8.69
N ASP A 225 -3.58 17.17 -8.33
CA ASP A 225 -4.87 17.84 -8.57
C ASP A 225 -5.08 19.02 -7.61
N THR A 226 -4.54 18.94 -6.39
CA THR A 226 -4.52 20.09 -5.47
C THR A 226 -3.62 21.21 -6.00
N ILE A 227 -2.48 20.90 -6.62
CA ILE A 227 -1.63 21.92 -7.27
C ILE A 227 -2.40 22.60 -8.41
N LYS A 228 -3.15 21.86 -9.23
CA LYS A 228 -4.00 22.45 -10.28
C LYS A 228 -5.06 23.38 -9.70
N TYR A 229 -5.68 23.00 -8.58
CA TYR A 229 -6.62 23.86 -7.87
C TYR A 229 -5.94 25.14 -7.38
N LEU A 230 -4.76 25.04 -6.75
CA LEU A 230 -3.98 26.20 -6.30
C LEU A 230 -3.59 27.15 -7.45
N ASN A 231 -3.40 26.61 -8.65
CA ASN A 231 -3.13 27.37 -9.88
C ASN A 231 -4.40 27.90 -10.55
N ASN A 232 -5.59 27.70 -10.00
CA ASN A 232 -6.90 28.03 -10.58
C ASN A 232 -7.19 27.33 -11.94
N GLU A 233 -6.60 26.16 -12.16
CA GLU A 233 -6.86 25.33 -13.36
C GLU A 233 -8.15 24.51 -13.22
N ILE A 234 -8.53 24.17 -11.99
CA ILE A 234 -9.76 23.46 -11.65
C ILE A 234 -10.45 24.11 -10.45
N THR A 235 -11.74 23.87 -10.31
CA THR A 235 -12.54 24.29 -9.16
C THR A 235 -12.40 23.33 -7.98
N ILE A 236 -12.85 23.74 -6.79
CA ILE A 236 -12.86 22.88 -5.60
C ILE A 236 -13.78 21.65 -5.81
N ASP A 237 -14.90 21.80 -6.47
CA ASP A 237 -15.83 20.70 -6.75
C ASP A 237 -15.19 19.68 -7.70
N GLU A 238 -14.47 20.14 -8.73
CA GLU A 238 -13.72 19.28 -9.64
C GLU A 238 -12.58 18.54 -8.90
N LEU A 239 -11.88 19.19 -7.97
CA LEU A 239 -10.86 18.56 -7.13
C LEU A 239 -11.47 17.42 -6.30
N ILE A 240 -12.58 17.69 -5.59
CA ILE A 240 -13.26 16.70 -4.73
C ILE A 240 -13.77 15.52 -5.58
N GLU A 241 -14.41 15.79 -6.72
CA GLU A 241 -14.92 14.74 -7.60
C GLU A 241 -13.78 13.84 -8.11
N LYS A 242 -12.69 14.45 -8.57
CA LYS A 242 -11.54 13.72 -9.11
C LYS A 242 -10.84 12.88 -8.04
N MET A 243 -10.56 13.46 -6.88
CA MET A 243 -9.97 12.73 -5.76
C MET A 243 -10.85 11.55 -5.32
N SER A 244 -12.16 11.78 -5.21
CA SER A 244 -13.13 10.73 -4.88
C SER A 244 -13.11 9.59 -5.89
N LYS A 245 -13.12 9.91 -7.17
CA LYS A 245 -13.05 8.96 -8.28
C LYS A 245 -11.76 8.15 -8.25
N ASP A 246 -10.61 8.81 -8.11
CA ASP A 246 -9.31 8.16 -8.12
C ASP A 246 -9.09 7.29 -6.88
N THR A 247 -9.64 7.72 -5.73
CA THR A 247 -9.64 6.93 -4.49
C THR A 247 -10.53 5.68 -4.61
N ARG A 248 -11.71 5.79 -5.25
CA ARG A 248 -12.56 4.61 -5.56
C ARG A 248 -11.85 3.64 -6.51
N HIS A 249 -11.14 4.14 -7.52
CA HIS A 249 -10.33 3.31 -8.42
C HIS A 249 -9.18 2.63 -7.66
N TYR A 250 -8.55 3.32 -6.72
CA TYR A 250 -7.52 2.74 -5.87
C TYR A 250 -8.08 1.63 -4.97
N ALA A 251 -9.20 1.88 -4.31
CA ALA A 251 -9.91 0.88 -3.50
C ALA A 251 -10.26 -0.37 -4.33
N LYS A 252 -10.75 -0.18 -5.58
CA LYS A 252 -11.02 -1.30 -6.50
C LYS A 252 -9.75 -2.11 -6.83
N ARG A 253 -8.61 -1.45 -7.05
CA ARG A 253 -7.32 -2.14 -7.28
C ARG A 253 -6.89 -2.95 -6.06
N GLN A 254 -7.05 -2.39 -4.85
CA GLN A 254 -6.75 -3.10 -3.61
C GLN A 254 -7.63 -4.35 -3.45
N LEU A 255 -8.94 -4.23 -3.64
CA LEU A 255 -9.87 -5.37 -3.57
C LEU A 255 -9.54 -6.45 -4.62
N THR A 256 -9.16 -6.05 -5.83
CA THR A 256 -8.77 -6.99 -6.88
C THR A 256 -7.49 -7.73 -6.50
N TRP A 257 -6.51 -7.03 -5.91
CA TRP A 257 -5.27 -7.66 -5.44
C TRP A 257 -5.56 -8.74 -4.40
N TYR A 258 -6.30 -8.41 -3.35
CA TYR A 258 -6.60 -9.35 -2.25
C TYR A 258 -7.51 -10.49 -2.67
N ARG A 259 -8.47 -10.26 -3.58
CA ARG A 259 -9.33 -11.33 -4.14
C ARG A 259 -8.50 -12.39 -4.87
N ASN A 260 -7.43 -12.00 -5.51
CA ASN A 260 -6.52 -12.89 -6.21
C ASN A 260 -5.46 -13.52 -5.30
N HIS A 261 -5.50 -13.20 -4.01
CA HIS A 261 -4.57 -13.69 -3.00
C HIS A 261 -5.22 -14.86 -2.24
N GLN A 262 -4.67 -16.07 -2.42
CA GLN A 262 -5.29 -17.31 -1.89
C GLN A 262 -5.28 -17.38 -0.35
N ASP A 263 -4.36 -16.66 0.29
CA ASP A 263 -4.15 -16.74 1.75
C ASP A 263 -5.00 -15.71 2.53
N CYS A 264 -5.86 -14.94 1.85
CA CYS A 264 -6.67 -13.92 2.51
C CYS A 264 -7.93 -14.50 3.16
N VAL A 265 -8.08 -14.23 4.46
CA VAL A 265 -9.33 -14.45 5.19
C VAL A 265 -10.15 -13.16 5.12
N ASN A 266 -11.31 -13.23 4.48
CA ASN A 266 -12.20 -12.07 4.38
C ASN A 266 -12.95 -11.88 5.70
N LEU A 267 -12.91 -10.65 6.23
CA LEU A 267 -13.65 -10.24 7.42
C LEU A 267 -14.57 -9.07 7.05
N ASN A 268 -15.88 -9.30 7.14
CA ASN A 268 -16.85 -8.25 6.87
C ASN A 268 -16.92 -7.27 8.04
N VAL A 269 -16.82 -5.97 7.73
CA VAL A 269 -16.88 -4.92 8.75
C VAL A 269 -18.32 -4.69 9.17
N ASP A 270 -18.62 -4.87 10.45
CA ASP A 270 -19.88 -4.48 11.07
C ASP A 270 -19.79 -2.99 11.46
N LEU A 271 -20.47 -2.13 10.70
CA LEU A 271 -20.48 -0.69 10.94
C LEU A 271 -21.42 -0.28 12.09
N ASP A 272 -22.45 -1.07 12.34
CA ASP A 272 -23.42 -0.81 13.41
C ASP A 272 -22.84 -1.17 14.78
N ASN A 273 -22.04 -2.24 14.81
CA ASN A 273 -21.33 -2.67 16.01
C ASN A 273 -19.92 -3.14 15.70
N PHE A 274 -18.97 -2.18 15.66
CA PHE A 274 -17.58 -2.46 15.31
C PHE A 274 -16.88 -3.45 16.27
N ASP A 275 -17.37 -3.62 17.49
CA ASP A 275 -16.84 -4.62 18.44
C ASP A 275 -17.03 -6.04 17.93
N ASN A 276 -18.06 -6.32 17.13
CA ASN A 276 -18.21 -7.62 16.46
C ASN A 276 -17.03 -7.89 15.52
N THR A 277 -16.64 -6.90 14.70
CA THR A 277 -15.47 -7.01 13.82
C THR A 277 -14.18 -7.27 14.60
N ILE A 278 -14.00 -6.57 15.73
CA ILE A 278 -12.82 -6.76 16.60
C ILE A 278 -12.80 -8.17 17.17
N ASN A 279 -13.92 -8.65 17.69
CA ASN A 279 -14.04 -9.98 18.32
C ASN A 279 -13.81 -11.11 17.30
N GLU A 280 -14.34 -10.98 16.08
CA GLU A 280 -14.09 -11.94 15.00
C GLU A 280 -12.62 -11.95 14.60
N ALA A 281 -11.98 -10.77 14.47
CA ALA A 281 -10.56 -10.68 14.18
C ALA A 281 -9.70 -11.32 15.28
N LEU A 282 -10.03 -11.09 16.56
CA LEU A 282 -9.34 -11.73 17.69
C LEU A 282 -9.46 -13.24 17.64
N LYS A 283 -10.65 -13.76 17.36
CA LYS A 283 -10.87 -15.20 17.23
C LYS A 283 -10.00 -15.80 16.13
N LEU A 284 -9.94 -15.17 14.96
CA LEU A 284 -9.06 -15.61 13.85
C LEU A 284 -7.59 -15.63 14.28
N ILE A 285 -7.15 -14.61 15.03
CA ILE A 285 -5.77 -14.51 15.52
C ILE A 285 -5.51 -15.59 16.57
N GLU A 286 -6.40 -15.80 17.53
CA GLU A 286 -6.26 -16.85 18.56
C GLU A 286 -6.18 -18.24 17.95
N ASP A 287 -7.05 -18.55 16.99
CA ASP A 287 -7.05 -19.83 16.31
C ASP A 287 -5.77 -20.03 15.51
N PHE A 288 -5.31 -19.01 14.78
CA PHE A 288 -4.04 -19.02 14.07
C PHE A 288 -2.85 -19.22 15.01
N LEU A 289 -2.86 -18.60 16.20
CA LEU A 289 -1.76 -18.74 17.17
C LEU A 289 -1.71 -20.14 17.82
N LYS A 290 -2.86 -20.81 17.94
CA LYS A 290 -2.95 -22.20 18.46
C LYS A 290 -2.49 -23.25 17.45
N GLU A 291 -2.54 -22.96 16.15
CA GLU A 291 -2.04 -23.89 15.13
C GLU A 291 -0.56 -24.17 15.40
N CYS A 292 -0.22 -25.44 15.66
CA CYS A 292 1.18 -25.83 15.79
C CYS A 292 1.88 -25.59 14.45
N ALA A 293 3.09 -25.02 14.49
CA ALA A 293 3.94 -24.97 13.32
C ALA A 293 4.24 -26.41 12.87
N ILE A 294 3.62 -26.81 11.76
CA ILE A 294 3.89 -28.11 11.11
C ILE A 294 5.27 -28.09 10.49
#